data_e1e8e3c027b84e8ccc55e6786e37d0e8
#
_entry.id   e1e8e3c027b84e8ccc55e6786e37d0e8
#
_cell.length_a   1.000
_cell.length_b   1.000
_cell.length_c   1.000
_cell.angle_alpha   90.00
_cell.angle_beta   90.00
_cell.angle_gamma   90.00
#
_symmetry.space_group_name_H-M   'P 1'
#
loop_
_entity.id
_entity.type
_entity.pdbx_description
1 polymer ?
#
loop_
_entity_poly.entity_id
_entity_poly.type
_entity_poly.pdbx_seq_one_letter_code
_entity_poly.pdbx_strand_id
1 'polypeptide(L)'
;VLQKCLNAIGIDFKANTVEFNTVINTVQDDAQTDSWDATYLGFSYGSPDDTGINFILRTGATNNFGRLSDEQLDAYLDAGMYTSDNDVSKENYHNALVRQSELCGYLPVDSTKTYCLRNKNIKGMHTTSIYNWAQSIATAYIVNK
;
A
#
# COMPACT_ATOMS: atom_id res chain seq x y z
N VAL A 1 -2.64 20.23 2.66
CA VAL A 1 -2.45 20.44 1.21
C VAL A 1 -3.70 19.94 0.48
N LEU A 2 -4.07 18.67 0.57
CA LEU A 2 -5.18 18.05 -0.15
C LEU A 2 -6.51 18.82 -0.02
N GLN A 3 -6.91 19.18 1.21
CA GLN A 3 -8.12 19.97 1.46
C GLN A 3 -8.13 21.31 0.68
N LYS A 4 -6.99 22.01 0.65
CA LYS A 4 -6.90 23.28 -0.10
C LYS A 4 -7.05 23.08 -1.61
N CYS A 5 -6.48 22.00 -2.14
CA CYS A 5 -6.56 21.70 -3.57
C CYS A 5 -7.98 21.31 -3.97
N LEU A 6 -8.64 20.44 -3.19
CA LEU A 6 -10.01 20.01 -3.47
C LEU A 6 -11.03 21.15 -3.33
N ASN A 7 -10.90 21.97 -2.28
CA ASN A 7 -11.77 23.12 -2.10
C ASN A 7 -11.60 24.18 -3.20
N ALA A 8 -10.39 24.31 -3.79
CA ALA A 8 -10.13 25.23 -4.89
C ALA A 8 -10.86 24.85 -6.20
N ILE A 9 -11.24 23.58 -6.37
CA ILE A 9 -12.01 23.09 -7.51
C ILE A 9 -13.50 22.88 -7.18
N GLY A 10 -13.96 23.41 -6.03
CA GLY A 10 -15.37 23.40 -5.65
C GLY A 10 -15.83 22.15 -4.87
N ILE A 11 -14.92 21.28 -4.45
CA ILE A 11 -15.22 20.12 -3.60
C ILE A 11 -15.12 20.56 -2.14
N ASP A 12 -16.23 20.55 -1.39
CA ASP A 12 -16.24 20.84 0.07
C ASP A 12 -15.61 19.67 0.83
N PHE A 13 -14.27 19.63 0.84
CA PHE A 13 -13.51 18.59 1.52
C PHE A 13 -13.17 19.01 2.95
N LYS A 14 -13.54 18.16 3.91
CA LYS A 14 -13.26 18.34 5.33
C LYS A 14 -12.32 17.24 5.82
N ALA A 15 -11.09 17.61 6.18
CA ALA A 15 -10.13 16.70 6.75
C ALA A 15 -10.36 16.54 8.25
N ASN A 16 -10.68 15.34 8.68
CA ASN A 16 -10.79 14.94 10.08
C ASN A 16 -9.52 14.16 10.48
N THR A 17 -8.80 14.65 11.48
CA THR A 17 -7.64 13.95 12.02
C THR A 17 -8.06 13.23 13.29
N VAL A 18 -7.96 11.91 13.26
CA VAL A 18 -8.31 11.03 14.38
C VAL A 18 -7.14 10.06 14.65
N GLU A 19 -7.21 9.36 15.77
CA GLU A 19 -6.27 8.33 16.16
C GLU A 19 -6.23 7.19 15.14
N PHE A 20 -5.04 6.64 14.87
CA PHE A 20 -4.84 5.61 13.84
C PHE A 20 -5.76 4.39 14.03
N ASN A 21 -5.85 3.86 15.25
CA ASN A 21 -6.72 2.71 15.54
C ASN A 21 -8.20 3.05 15.31
N THR A 22 -8.61 4.29 15.55
CA THR A 22 -9.97 4.74 15.24
C THR A 22 -10.23 4.71 13.74
N VAL A 23 -9.27 5.19 12.93
CA VAL A 23 -9.38 5.09 11.45
C VAL A 23 -9.57 3.64 11.03
N ILE A 24 -8.68 2.75 11.47
CA ILE A 24 -8.72 1.32 11.08
C ILE A 24 -10.05 0.69 11.48
N ASN A 25 -10.50 0.88 12.71
CA ASN A 25 -11.78 0.32 13.18
C ASN A 25 -12.96 0.86 12.36
N THR A 26 -12.95 2.16 12.04
CA THR A 26 -14.02 2.77 11.24
C THR A 26 -14.06 2.23 9.81
N VAL A 27 -12.92 2.13 9.13
CA VAL A 27 -12.89 1.68 7.72
C VAL A 27 -13.12 0.18 7.58
N GLN A 28 -12.89 -0.61 8.63
CA GLN A 28 -13.16 -2.05 8.66
C GLN A 28 -14.60 -2.39 9.05
N ASP A 29 -15.33 -1.46 9.64
CA ASP A 29 -16.70 -1.68 10.09
C ASP A 29 -17.70 -1.38 8.96
N ASP A 30 -18.38 -2.40 8.48
CA ASP A 30 -19.39 -2.26 7.42
C ASP A 30 -20.57 -1.39 7.84
N ALA A 31 -20.87 -1.30 9.15
CA ALA A 31 -21.92 -0.43 9.66
C ALA A 31 -21.56 1.07 9.60
N GLN A 32 -20.30 1.40 9.42
CA GLN A 32 -19.80 2.78 9.36
C GLN A 32 -19.45 3.26 7.95
N THR A 33 -19.82 2.52 6.91
CA THR A 33 -19.50 2.84 5.51
C THR A 33 -19.93 4.24 5.11
N ASP A 34 -21.09 4.69 5.59
CA ASP A 34 -21.66 6.01 5.27
C ASP A 34 -21.10 7.14 6.15
N SER A 35 -20.18 6.85 7.07
CA SER A 35 -19.62 7.85 7.99
C SER A 35 -18.41 8.60 7.45
N TRP A 36 -17.87 8.16 6.30
CA TRP A 36 -16.70 8.75 5.65
C TRP A 36 -16.71 8.56 4.13
N ASP A 37 -16.13 9.50 3.40
CA ASP A 37 -16.06 9.46 1.94
C ASP A 37 -14.69 9.02 1.44
N ALA A 38 -13.62 9.37 2.17
CA ALA A 38 -12.24 9.01 1.82
C ALA A 38 -11.38 8.87 3.07
N THR A 39 -10.39 8.00 3.02
CA THR A 39 -9.37 7.85 4.06
C THR A 39 -7.97 7.89 3.47
N TYR A 40 -7.02 8.43 4.24
CA TYR A 40 -5.60 8.44 3.88
C TYR A 40 -4.86 7.45 4.76
N LEU A 41 -4.33 6.40 4.15
CA LEU A 41 -3.58 5.34 4.82
C LEU A 41 -2.30 5.01 4.07
N GLY A 42 -1.25 4.68 4.80
CA GLY A 42 0.00 4.17 4.25
C GLY A 42 0.02 2.64 4.24
N PHE A 43 0.39 2.06 3.11
CA PHE A 43 0.65 0.63 2.98
C PHE A 43 2.14 0.39 2.72
N SER A 44 2.65 -0.72 3.26
CA SER A 44 4.01 -1.16 3.01
C SER A 44 3.98 -2.51 2.29
N TYR A 45 4.60 -2.57 1.14
CA TYR A 45 4.74 -3.81 0.36
C TYR A 45 6.07 -4.48 0.72
N GLY A 46 6.03 -5.74 1.09
CA GLY A 46 7.20 -6.48 1.59
C GLY A 46 8.03 -7.17 0.52
N SER A 47 7.52 -7.32 -0.68
CA SER A 47 8.17 -8.05 -1.78
C SER A 47 7.70 -7.52 -3.15
N PRO A 48 8.54 -7.55 -4.19
CA PRO A 48 8.12 -7.26 -5.56
C PRO A 48 7.12 -8.28 -6.12
N ASP A 49 7.15 -9.51 -5.63
CA ASP A 49 6.18 -10.56 -5.96
C ASP A 49 4.96 -10.51 -5.05
N ASP A 50 4.68 -9.32 -4.53
CA ASP A 50 3.81 -9.18 -3.39
C ASP A 50 2.35 -9.36 -3.78
N THR A 51 1.77 -10.36 -3.20
CA THR A 51 0.32 -10.50 -3.08
C THR A 51 -0.32 -9.36 -2.27
N GLY A 52 0.46 -8.43 -1.73
CA GLY A 52 0.00 -7.26 -0.98
C GLY A 52 -0.99 -6.40 -1.76
N ILE A 53 -0.81 -6.28 -3.07
CA ILE A 53 -1.77 -5.59 -3.92
C ILE A 53 -3.14 -6.30 -3.94
N ASN A 54 -3.16 -7.63 -3.86
CA ASN A 54 -4.40 -8.42 -3.77
C ASN A 54 -5.17 -8.15 -2.48
N PHE A 55 -4.47 -7.92 -1.35
CA PHE A 55 -5.10 -7.58 -0.08
C PHE A 55 -5.77 -6.20 -0.06
N ILE A 56 -5.45 -5.34 -1.01
CA ILE A 56 -5.98 -3.98 -1.09
C ILE A 56 -7.03 -3.86 -2.20
N LEU A 57 -6.80 -4.48 -3.34
CA LEU A 57 -7.61 -4.24 -4.54
C LEU A 57 -8.64 -5.31 -4.83
N ARG A 58 -8.42 -6.56 -4.38
CA ARG A 58 -9.31 -7.66 -4.67
C ARG A 58 -10.66 -7.49 -4.00
N THR A 59 -11.73 -7.85 -4.68
CA THR A 59 -13.09 -7.93 -4.12
C THR A 59 -13.10 -8.76 -2.84
N GLY A 60 -13.62 -8.18 -1.76
CA GLY A 60 -13.71 -8.82 -0.45
C GLY A 60 -12.37 -8.99 0.30
N ALA A 61 -11.28 -8.43 -0.20
CA ALA A 61 -10.00 -8.47 0.51
C ALA A 61 -10.02 -7.65 1.81
N THR A 62 -9.25 -8.09 2.80
CA THR A 62 -9.27 -7.54 4.15
C THR A 62 -8.96 -6.03 4.21
N ASN A 63 -8.11 -5.54 3.32
CA ASN A 63 -7.70 -4.13 3.27
C ASN A 63 -8.34 -3.37 2.10
N ASN A 64 -9.32 -3.95 1.44
CA ASN A 64 -10.13 -3.27 0.44
C ASN A 64 -11.18 -2.38 1.14
N PHE A 65 -10.70 -1.37 1.84
CA PHE A 65 -11.53 -0.48 2.65
C PHE A 65 -12.53 0.33 1.81
N GLY A 66 -12.18 0.63 0.56
CA GLY A 66 -13.08 1.26 -0.41
C GLY A 66 -14.18 0.33 -0.94
N ARG A 67 -14.17 -0.94 -0.54
CA ARG A 67 -15.14 -1.98 -0.97
C ARG A 67 -15.28 -2.09 -2.48
N LEU A 68 -14.17 -1.86 -3.17
CA LEU A 68 -14.10 -2.00 -4.62
C LEU A 68 -14.48 -3.43 -5.01
N SER A 69 -15.37 -3.57 -5.97
CA SER A 69 -15.80 -4.87 -6.49
C SER A 69 -15.87 -4.78 -8.02
N ASP A 70 -14.97 -5.52 -8.68
CA ASP A 70 -14.89 -5.54 -10.14
C ASP A 70 -14.31 -6.87 -10.61
N GLU A 71 -15.10 -7.63 -11.37
CA GLU A 71 -14.74 -8.97 -11.84
C GLU A 71 -13.52 -8.95 -12.78
N GLN A 72 -13.35 -7.91 -13.57
CA GLN A 72 -12.22 -7.80 -14.49
C GLN A 72 -10.91 -7.51 -13.74
N LEU A 73 -10.97 -6.66 -12.71
CA LEU A 73 -9.83 -6.42 -11.82
C LEU A 73 -9.42 -7.72 -11.11
N ASP A 74 -10.38 -8.45 -10.55
CA ASP A 74 -10.13 -9.73 -9.89
C ASP A 74 -9.51 -10.76 -10.84
N ALA A 75 -9.98 -10.84 -12.09
CA ALA A 75 -9.43 -11.72 -13.10
C ALA A 75 -7.97 -11.40 -13.44
N TYR A 76 -7.61 -10.12 -13.56
CA TYR A 76 -6.22 -9.71 -13.77
C TYR A 76 -5.33 -10.04 -12.56
N LEU A 77 -5.82 -9.81 -11.35
CA LEU A 77 -5.09 -10.12 -10.12
C LEU A 77 -4.84 -11.63 -9.99
N ASP A 78 -5.83 -12.46 -10.33
CA ASP A 78 -5.69 -13.91 -10.34
C ASP A 78 -4.71 -14.39 -11.41
N ALA A 79 -4.84 -13.90 -12.64
CA ALA A 79 -3.95 -14.27 -13.72
C ALA A 79 -2.49 -13.88 -13.44
N GLY A 80 -2.28 -12.74 -12.77
CA GLY A 80 -0.95 -12.31 -12.33
C GLY A 80 -0.38 -13.16 -11.20
N MET A 81 -1.23 -13.61 -10.27
CA MET A 81 -0.82 -14.35 -9.07
C MET A 81 -0.57 -15.83 -9.33
N TYR A 82 -1.39 -16.46 -10.17
CA TYR A 82 -1.37 -17.92 -10.37
C TYR A 82 -0.58 -18.38 -11.60
N THR A 83 0.34 -17.57 -12.11
CA THR A 83 1.25 -17.94 -13.19
C THR A 83 2.69 -18.07 -12.68
N SER A 84 3.45 -19.00 -13.28
CA SER A 84 4.90 -19.10 -13.09
C SER A 84 5.69 -18.28 -14.13
N ASP A 85 5.02 -17.71 -15.12
CA ASP A 85 5.62 -16.89 -16.16
C ASP A 85 5.66 -15.42 -15.69
N ASN A 86 6.86 -14.90 -15.51
CA ASN A 86 7.07 -13.53 -15.01
C ASN A 86 6.54 -12.45 -15.97
N ASP A 87 6.58 -12.67 -17.28
CA ASP A 87 6.09 -11.70 -18.25
C ASP A 87 4.56 -11.66 -18.22
N VAL A 88 3.91 -12.81 -18.15
CA VAL A 88 2.46 -12.95 -17.99
C VAL A 88 2.02 -12.33 -16.66
N SER A 89 2.73 -12.59 -15.57
CA SER A 89 2.45 -11.99 -14.26
C SER A 89 2.51 -10.47 -14.31
N LYS A 90 3.59 -9.93 -14.85
CA LYS A 90 3.83 -8.49 -14.97
C LYS A 90 2.76 -7.80 -15.83
N GLU A 91 2.39 -8.40 -16.95
CA GLU A 91 1.34 -7.86 -17.83
C GLU A 91 -0.01 -7.79 -17.12
N ASN A 92 -0.39 -8.86 -16.43
CA ASN A 92 -1.65 -8.91 -15.71
C ASN A 92 -1.70 -7.94 -14.54
N TYR A 93 -0.65 -7.81 -13.74
CA TYR A 93 -0.59 -6.78 -12.70
C TYR A 93 -0.60 -5.36 -13.27
N HIS A 94 0.03 -5.13 -14.41
CA HIS A 94 -0.09 -3.85 -15.11
C HIS A 94 -1.55 -3.55 -15.50
N ASN A 95 -2.24 -4.51 -16.11
CA ASN A 95 -3.64 -4.38 -16.50
C ASN A 95 -4.56 -4.17 -15.27
N ALA A 96 -4.27 -4.86 -14.15
CA ALA A 96 -4.98 -4.64 -12.89
C ALA A 96 -4.82 -3.19 -12.38
N LEU A 97 -3.61 -2.64 -12.43
CA LEU A 97 -3.36 -1.25 -12.01
C LEU A 97 -4.02 -0.22 -12.93
N VAL A 98 -4.04 -0.47 -14.25
CA VAL A 98 -4.79 0.37 -15.20
C VAL A 98 -6.28 0.33 -14.88
N ARG A 99 -6.85 -0.86 -14.70
CA ARG A 99 -8.26 -1.03 -14.35
C ARG A 99 -8.61 -0.36 -13.02
N GLN A 100 -7.77 -0.51 -12.01
CA GLN A 100 -7.94 0.16 -10.72
C GLN A 100 -7.95 1.69 -10.86
N SER A 101 -7.09 2.24 -11.74
CA SER A 101 -7.05 3.67 -12.01
C SER A 101 -8.33 4.19 -12.67
N GLU A 102 -8.95 3.38 -13.55
CA GLU A 102 -10.25 3.71 -14.15
C GLU A 102 -11.38 3.71 -13.12
N LEU A 103 -11.33 2.79 -12.16
CA LEU A 103 -12.33 2.66 -11.10
C LEU A 103 -12.16 3.71 -9.99
N CYS A 104 -11.00 4.35 -9.89
CA CYS A 104 -10.68 5.38 -8.89
C CYS A 104 -10.90 4.96 -7.43
N GLY A 105 -10.93 3.67 -7.14
CA GLY A 105 -11.17 3.15 -5.79
C GLY A 105 -9.99 3.31 -4.83
N TYR A 106 -8.78 3.46 -5.37
CA TYR A 106 -7.55 3.68 -4.64
C TYR A 106 -6.65 4.65 -5.40
N LEU A 107 -6.26 5.75 -4.76
CA LEU A 107 -5.45 6.79 -5.38
C LEU A 107 -4.08 6.89 -4.70
N PRO A 108 -2.99 6.46 -5.35
CA PRO A 108 -1.63 6.65 -4.82
C PRO A 108 -1.32 8.15 -4.73
N VAL A 109 -1.01 8.65 -3.54
CA VAL A 109 -0.72 10.07 -3.29
C VAL A 109 0.76 10.33 -3.19
N ASP A 110 1.48 9.49 -2.43
CA ASP A 110 2.93 9.62 -2.24
C ASP A 110 3.61 8.27 -1.99
N SER A 111 4.93 8.30 -2.03
CA SER A 111 5.78 7.17 -1.64
C SER A 111 6.87 7.68 -0.71
N THR A 112 6.85 7.22 0.52
CA THR A 112 7.77 7.64 1.57
C THR A 112 9.12 6.92 1.45
N LYS A 113 10.21 7.68 1.54
CA LYS A 113 11.55 7.09 1.66
C LYS A 113 11.83 6.69 3.10
N THR A 114 12.21 5.45 3.31
CA THR A 114 12.64 4.95 4.61
C THR A 114 14.17 5.10 4.75
N TYR A 115 14.61 5.58 5.90
CA TYR A 115 16.03 5.75 6.22
C TYR A 115 16.41 4.88 7.41
N CYS A 116 17.53 4.17 7.29
CA CYS A 116 18.13 3.44 8.39
C CYS A 116 19.41 4.18 8.85
N LEU A 117 19.35 4.72 10.07
CA LEU A 117 20.50 5.36 10.70
C LEU A 117 21.25 4.33 11.54
N ARG A 118 22.56 4.21 11.33
CA ARG A 118 23.42 3.29 12.08
C ARG A 118 24.69 4.00 12.56
N ASN A 119 25.25 3.51 13.66
CA ASN A 119 26.57 3.94 14.08
C ASN A 119 27.63 3.55 13.03
N LYS A 120 28.58 4.44 12.75
CA LYS A 120 29.64 4.24 11.74
C LYS A 120 30.51 3.00 11.98
N ASN A 121 30.59 2.55 13.25
CA ASN A 121 31.37 1.36 13.66
C ASN A 121 30.61 0.06 13.42
N ILE A 122 29.31 0.10 13.10
CA ILE A 122 28.53 -1.10 12.76
C ILE A 122 28.71 -1.34 11.25
N LYS A 123 29.20 -2.52 10.91
CA LYS A 123 29.40 -2.98 9.53
C LYS A 123 28.56 -4.22 9.27
N GLY A 124 28.46 -4.64 8.00
CA GLY A 124 27.72 -5.83 7.59
C GLY A 124 26.19 -5.67 7.60
N MET A 125 25.66 -4.49 7.94
CA MET A 125 24.24 -4.20 7.79
C MET A 125 23.91 -3.73 6.39
N HIS A 126 22.93 -4.37 5.79
CA HIS A 126 22.39 -4.04 4.48
C HIS A 126 20.89 -3.76 4.61
N THR A 127 20.41 -2.72 3.96
CA THR A 127 19.00 -2.40 3.84
C THR A 127 18.64 -2.24 2.37
N THR A 128 17.53 -2.79 1.97
CA THR A 128 16.99 -2.65 0.61
C THR A 128 15.53 -2.21 0.71
N SER A 129 14.88 -2.01 -0.41
CA SER A 129 13.44 -1.76 -0.44
C SER A 129 12.61 -2.93 0.09
N ILE A 130 13.17 -4.14 0.09
CA ILE A 130 12.52 -5.39 0.48
C ILE A 130 12.96 -5.84 1.88
N TYR A 131 14.27 -5.73 2.18
CA TYR A 131 14.84 -6.19 3.43
C TYR A 131 15.11 -5.00 4.36
N ASN A 132 14.48 -5.03 5.52
CA ASN A 132 14.76 -4.06 6.58
C ASN A 132 16.08 -4.42 7.30
N TRP A 133 16.55 -3.52 8.16
CA TRP A 133 17.79 -3.68 8.91
C TRP A 133 17.82 -4.93 9.79
N ALA A 134 16.67 -5.38 10.32
CA ALA A 134 16.60 -6.51 11.22
C ALA A 134 17.04 -7.83 10.57
N GLN A 135 16.81 -8.01 9.28
CA GLN A 135 17.21 -9.20 8.54
C GLN A 135 18.72 -9.30 8.36
N SER A 136 19.44 -8.19 8.36
CA SER A 136 20.89 -8.17 8.24
C SER A 136 21.63 -8.17 9.59
N ILE A 137 20.92 -8.29 10.71
CA ILE A 137 21.53 -8.28 12.05
C ILE A 137 22.47 -9.46 12.26
N ALA A 138 22.20 -10.60 11.62
CA ALA A 138 23.05 -11.79 11.67
C ALA A 138 24.44 -11.59 11.03
N THR A 139 24.56 -10.64 10.12
CA THR A 139 25.83 -10.29 9.45
C THR A 139 26.47 -9.01 10.00
N ALA A 140 25.80 -8.37 10.96
CA ALA A 140 26.28 -7.15 11.57
C ALA A 140 27.43 -7.40 12.54
N TYR A 141 28.46 -6.56 12.50
CA TYR A 141 29.59 -6.62 13.44
C TYR A 141 30.08 -5.21 13.80
N ILE A 142 30.72 -5.09 14.95
CA ILE A 142 31.29 -3.83 15.43
C ILE A 142 32.77 -3.82 15.12
N VAL A 143 33.22 -2.74 14.49
CA VAL A 143 34.65 -2.46 14.29
C VAL A 143 35.10 -1.54 15.41
N ASN A 144 35.88 -2.06 16.33
CA ASN A 144 36.54 -1.23 17.34
C ASN A 144 37.72 -0.49 16.66
N LYS A 145 37.85 0.79 17.01
CA LYS A 145 39.06 1.56 16.68
C LYS A 145 40.17 1.17 17.63
#